data_fc2b8de5b0e72110cb16443bc052ad90
#
_entry.id   fc2b8de5b0e72110cb16443bc052ad90
#
_cell.length_a   1.000
_cell.length_b   1.000
_cell.length_c   1.000
_cell.angle_alpha   90.00
_cell.angle_beta   90.00
_cell.angle_gamma   90.00
#
_symmetry.space_group_name_H-M   'P 1'
#
loop_
_entity.id
_entity.type
_entity.pdbx_description
1 polymer ?
#
loop_
_entity_poly.entity_id
_entity_poly.type
_entity_poly.pdbx_seq_one_letter_code
_entity_poly.pdbx_strand_id
1 'polypeptide(L)'
;ERCIHMEYNPKSVSKTMNIAFSIIVTIFVGRVAPQSVALVGFLMFGNLIRECGVLGTLSDTAQNILANLITLLLGITISFSMRADQFVTKETLLILVIGLFAFVMDTIGGVLLAKFMNLFLKKKINPMIGGAGISAFPMSSRVVQKMAMEEDPTNVILMQKAGANVSGQIASVIAGGMVINLVTKIKKKN
;
A
#
# COMPACT_ATOMS: atom_id res chain seq x y z
N GLU A 1 4.20 16.08 18.83
CA GLU A 1 4.29 14.70 18.29
C GLU A 1 5.00 14.64 16.93
N ARG A 2 5.07 15.74 16.15
CA ARG A 2 5.78 15.80 14.85
C ARG A 2 7.30 15.65 15.02
N CYS A 3 7.84 16.06 16.15
CA CYS A 3 9.28 16.00 16.49
C CYS A 3 9.74 14.62 17.00
N ILE A 4 8.89 13.57 16.97
CA ILE A 4 9.32 12.24 17.38
C ILE A 4 10.32 11.72 16.37
N HIS A 5 11.60 11.65 16.78
CA HIS A 5 12.69 11.15 15.95
C HIS A 5 12.59 9.65 15.77
N MET A 6 12.68 9.19 14.52
CA MET A 6 12.62 7.77 14.16
C MET A 6 13.98 7.30 13.68
N GLU A 7 14.65 6.48 14.50
CA GLU A 7 15.84 5.79 14.05
C GLU A 7 15.48 4.66 13.09
N TYR A 8 16.07 4.67 11.90
CA TYR A 8 15.99 3.55 10.99
C TYR A 8 17.09 2.55 11.33
N ASN A 9 16.73 1.51 12.06
CA ASN A 9 17.63 0.39 12.37
C ASN A 9 17.12 -0.87 11.66
N PRO A 10 17.56 -1.12 10.40
CA PRO A 10 17.13 -2.28 9.65
C PRO A 10 17.65 -3.55 10.33
N LYS A 11 16.74 -4.31 10.92
CA LYS A 11 17.09 -5.67 11.35
C LYS A 11 17.33 -6.50 10.08
N SER A 12 18.50 -7.10 9.96
CA SER A 12 18.79 -8.04 8.89
C SER A 12 17.86 -9.26 9.03
N VAL A 13 16.91 -9.38 8.13
CA VAL A 13 16.06 -10.57 8.03
C VAL A 13 16.77 -11.58 7.13
N SER A 14 16.80 -12.86 7.51
CA SER A 14 17.43 -13.88 6.67
C SER A 14 16.68 -14.05 5.35
N LYS A 15 17.40 -14.36 4.26
CA LYS A 15 16.79 -14.63 2.94
C LYS A 15 15.72 -15.73 3.03
N THR A 16 15.96 -16.77 3.79
CA THR A 16 15.01 -17.87 4.00
C THR A 16 13.69 -17.36 4.63
N MET A 17 13.78 -16.43 5.57
CA MET A 17 12.59 -15.85 6.20
C MET A 17 11.79 -15.00 5.22
N ASN A 18 12.45 -14.21 4.36
CA ASN A 18 11.78 -13.41 3.34
C ASN A 18 11.08 -14.29 2.29
N ILE A 19 11.72 -15.39 1.89
CA ILE A 19 11.12 -16.38 0.98
C ILE A 19 9.91 -17.05 1.64
N ALA A 20 10.07 -17.54 2.86
CA ALA A 20 8.99 -18.19 3.62
C ALA A 20 7.81 -17.22 3.85
N PHE A 21 8.08 -15.95 4.15
CA PHE A 21 7.07 -14.92 4.30
C PHE A 21 6.20 -14.78 3.04
N SER A 22 6.82 -14.71 1.86
CA SER A 22 6.09 -14.59 0.59
C SER A 22 5.15 -15.77 0.33
N ILE A 23 5.59 -16.97 0.64
CA ILE A 23 4.80 -18.20 0.48
C ILE A 23 3.64 -18.24 1.48
N ILE A 24 3.94 -17.98 2.76
CA ILE A 24 2.94 -18.04 3.84
C ILE A 24 1.85 -17.00 3.62
N VAL A 25 2.21 -15.76 3.27
CA VAL A 25 1.23 -14.70 3.00
C VAL A 25 0.32 -15.06 1.83
N THR A 26 0.87 -15.61 0.75
CA THR A 26 0.08 -16.02 -0.42
C THR A 26 -0.92 -17.12 -0.06
N ILE A 27 -0.50 -18.15 0.69
CA ILE A 27 -1.38 -19.23 1.15
C ILE A 27 -2.46 -18.69 2.08
N PHE A 28 -2.09 -17.84 3.03
CA PHE A 28 -3.03 -17.23 3.97
C PHE A 28 -4.10 -16.40 3.25
N VAL A 29 -3.69 -15.54 2.33
CA VAL A 29 -4.63 -14.72 1.55
C VAL A 29 -5.52 -15.59 0.67
N GLY A 30 -4.99 -16.65 0.07
CA GLY A 30 -5.78 -17.59 -0.72
C GLY A 30 -6.90 -18.28 0.08
N ARG A 31 -6.69 -18.46 1.39
CA ARG A 31 -7.71 -19.03 2.29
C ARG A 31 -8.72 -18.00 2.77
N VAL A 32 -8.30 -16.82 3.11
CA VAL A 32 -9.13 -15.77 3.75
C VAL A 32 -9.87 -14.93 2.70
N ALA A 33 -9.20 -14.55 1.63
CA ALA A 33 -9.72 -13.68 0.58
C ALA A 33 -9.32 -14.18 -0.82
N PRO A 34 -9.95 -15.26 -1.33
CA PRO A 34 -9.57 -15.86 -2.62
C PRO A 34 -9.57 -14.90 -3.80
N GLN A 35 -10.46 -13.90 -3.78
CA GLN A 35 -10.55 -12.89 -4.85
C GLN A 35 -9.35 -11.94 -4.88
N SER A 36 -8.64 -11.80 -3.77
CA SER A 36 -7.45 -10.95 -3.64
C SER A 36 -6.15 -11.70 -3.91
N VAL A 37 -6.20 -13.03 -4.06
CA VAL A 37 -5.02 -13.89 -4.18
C VAL A 37 -4.17 -13.55 -5.41
N ALA A 38 -4.80 -13.13 -6.50
CA ALA A 38 -4.07 -12.76 -7.71
C ALA A 38 -3.15 -11.55 -7.46
N LEU A 39 -3.69 -10.47 -6.89
CA LEU A 39 -2.94 -9.24 -6.60
C LEU A 39 -1.83 -9.47 -5.57
N VAL A 40 -2.17 -10.08 -4.45
CA VAL A 40 -1.18 -10.35 -3.38
C VAL A 40 -0.18 -11.41 -3.85
N GLY A 41 -0.63 -12.42 -4.61
CA GLY A 41 0.25 -13.44 -5.19
C GLY A 41 1.29 -12.85 -6.14
N PHE A 42 0.91 -11.94 -7.03
CA PHE A 42 1.87 -11.26 -7.92
C PHE A 42 2.84 -10.38 -7.13
N LEU A 43 2.39 -9.68 -6.09
CA LEU A 43 3.26 -8.90 -5.22
C LEU A 43 4.28 -9.81 -4.51
N MET A 44 3.81 -10.92 -3.93
CA MET A 44 4.66 -11.89 -3.23
C MET A 44 5.58 -12.64 -4.19
N PHE A 45 5.14 -12.92 -5.41
CA PHE A 45 5.96 -13.52 -6.46
C PHE A 45 7.10 -12.58 -6.87
N GLY A 46 6.83 -11.29 -7.05
CA GLY A 46 7.88 -10.29 -7.31
C GLY A 46 8.92 -10.24 -6.18
N ASN A 47 8.46 -10.27 -4.93
CA ASN A 47 9.35 -10.33 -3.77
C ASN A 47 10.16 -11.64 -3.75
N LEU A 48 9.54 -12.77 -4.08
CA LEU A 48 10.21 -14.07 -4.16
C LEU A 48 11.33 -14.07 -5.20
N ILE A 49 11.09 -13.58 -6.41
CA ILE A 49 12.11 -13.47 -7.47
C ILE A 49 13.30 -12.63 -6.99
N ARG A 50 13.02 -11.52 -6.32
CA ARG A 50 14.06 -10.63 -5.79
C ARG A 50 14.91 -11.32 -4.72
N GLU A 51 14.28 -12.00 -3.77
CA GLU A 51 14.95 -12.60 -2.60
C GLU A 51 15.65 -13.92 -2.94
N CYS A 52 15.23 -14.64 -3.99
CA CYS A 52 15.89 -15.86 -4.46
C CYS A 52 17.39 -15.67 -4.76
N GLY A 53 17.79 -14.51 -5.28
CA GLY A 53 19.17 -14.17 -5.61
C GLY A 53 19.71 -14.86 -6.88
N VAL A 54 19.01 -15.84 -7.44
CA VAL A 54 19.38 -16.57 -8.67
C VAL A 54 18.80 -15.88 -9.91
N LEU A 55 17.70 -15.17 -9.75
CA LEU A 55 16.93 -14.52 -10.82
C LEU A 55 17.16 -12.99 -10.87
N GLY A 56 18.36 -12.52 -10.58
CA GLY A 56 18.70 -11.10 -10.51
C GLY A 56 18.33 -10.33 -11.79
N THR A 57 18.72 -10.83 -12.95
CA THR A 57 18.39 -10.21 -14.24
C THR A 57 16.89 -10.15 -14.52
N LEU A 58 16.15 -11.17 -14.13
CA LEU A 58 14.69 -11.20 -14.26
C LEU A 58 14.04 -10.18 -13.30
N SER A 59 14.55 -10.09 -12.07
CA SER A 59 14.11 -9.09 -11.09
C SER A 59 14.33 -7.67 -11.60
N ASP A 60 15.52 -7.38 -12.15
CA ASP A 60 15.84 -6.06 -12.69
C ASP A 60 14.99 -5.72 -13.92
N THR A 61 14.76 -6.67 -14.80
CA THR A 61 13.88 -6.51 -15.95
C THR A 61 12.43 -6.22 -15.51
N ALA A 62 11.95 -6.94 -14.52
CA ALA A 62 10.60 -6.75 -14.00
C ALA A 62 10.43 -5.38 -13.31
N GLN A 63 11.42 -4.94 -12.55
CA GLN A 63 11.35 -3.68 -11.81
C GLN A 63 11.51 -2.44 -12.71
N ASN A 64 12.26 -2.52 -13.79
CA ASN A 64 12.57 -1.39 -14.64
C ASN A 64 11.81 -1.45 -15.97
N ILE A 65 12.03 -2.47 -16.77
CA ILE A 65 11.51 -2.53 -18.15
C ILE A 65 10.02 -2.88 -18.13
N LEU A 66 9.64 -3.97 -17.45
CA LEU A 66 8.26 -4.43 -17.43
C LEU A 66 7.36 -3.43 -16.69
N ALA A 67 7.80 -2.87 -15.58
CA ALA A 67 7.04 -1.86 -14.83
C ALA A 67 6.77 -0.62 -15.68
N ASN A 68 7.76 -0.13 -16.43
CA ASN A 68 7.59 1.02 -17.33
C ASN A 68 6.64 0.70 -18.49
N LEU A 69 6.77 -0.47 -19.09
CA LEU A 69 5.88 -0.92 -20.17
C LEU A 69 4.43 -1.02 -19.70
N ILE A 70 4.21 -1.67 -18.57
CA ILE A 70 2.86 -1.81 -17.97
C ILE A 70 2.30 -0.43 -17.60
N THR A 71 3.11 0.47 -17.05
CA THR A 71 2.68 1.83 -16.72
C THR A 71 2.23 2.60 -17.95
N LEU A 72 2.95 2.47 -19.07
CA LEU A 72 2.59 3.08 -20.32
C LEU A 72 1.27 2.51 -20.86
N LEU A 73 1.12 1.18 -20.89
CA LEU A 73 -0.11 0.50 -21.32
C LEU A 73 -1.31 0.87 -20.43
N LEU A 74 -1.09 0.95 -19.12
CA LEU A 74 -2.11 1.38 -18.15
C LEU A 74 -2.55 2.82 -18.43
N GLY A 75 -1.60 3.73 -18.68
CA GLY A 75 -1.91 5.12 -19.02
C GLY A 75 -2.75 5.22 -20.28
N ILE A 76 -2.42 4.47 -21.32
CA ILE A 76 -3.20 4.42 -22.57
C ILE A 76 -4.61 3.88 -22.29
N THR A 77 -4.72 2.77 -21.57
CA THR A 77 -6.02 2.14 -21.24
C THR A 77 -6.91 3.08 -20.44
N ILE A 78 -6.35 3.76 -19.43
CA ILE A 78 -7.09 4.73 -18.62
C ILE A 78 -7.55 5.91 -19.46
N SER A 79 -6.72 6.38 -20.41
CA SER A 79 -7.10 7.50 -21.31
C SER A 79 -8.35 7.19 -22.12
N PHE A 80 -8.52 5.96 -22.59
CA PHE A 80 -9.75 5.55 -23.28
C PHE A 80 -10.99 5.59 -22.39
N SER A 81 -10.85 5.35 -21.09
CA SER A 81 -11.94 5.39 -20.11
C SER A 81 -12.30 6.82 -19.68
N MET A 82 -11.40 7.79 -19.90
CA MET A 82 -11.58 9.20 -19.53
C MET A 82 -12.29 10.05 -20.62
N ARG A 83 -13.08 9.42 -21.48
CA ARG A 83 -13.90 10.15 -22.44
C ARG A 83 -14.99 10.95 -21.70
N ALA A 84 -15.22 12.19 -22.14
CA ALA A 84 -16.12 13.11 -21.46
C ALA A 84 -17.56 12.59 -21.37
N ASP A 85 -18.03 11.87 -22.38
CA ASP A 85 -19.35 11.25 -22.44
C ASP A 85 -19.55 10.11 -21.42
N GLN A 86 -18.47 9.45 -21.03
CA GLN A 86 -18.49 8.33 -20.07
C GLN A 86 -18.02 8.76 -18.67
N PHE A 87 -17.10 9.72 -18.60
CA PHE A 87 -16.48 10.14 -17.35
C PHE A 87 -17.27 11.23 -16.64
N VAL A 88 -17.90 12.17 -17.37
CA VAL A 88 -18.66 13.28 -16.78
C VAL A 88 -20.14 12.88 -16.63
N THR A 89 -20.38 11.79 -15.91
CA THR A 89 -21.71 11.36 -15.50
C THR A 89 -21.97 11.72 -14.03
N LYS A 90 -23.25 11.81 -13.64
CA LYS A 90 -23.61 12.09 -12.24
C LYS A 90 -23.03 11.04 -11.27
N GLU A 91 -23.06 9.77 -11.69
CA GLU A 91 -22.54 8.65 -10.93
C GLU A 91 -21.04 8.77 -10.73
N THR A 92 -20.29 9.08 -11.78
CA THR A 92 -18.83 9.23 -11.71
C THR A 92 -18.44 10.43 -10.83
N LEU A 93 -19.15 11.56 -10.96
CA LEU A 93 -18.90 12.73 -10.11
C LEU A 93 -19.20 12.43 -8.64
N LEU A 94 -20.26 11.68 -8.34
CA LEU A 94 -20.58 11.25 -6.99
C LEU A 94 -19.47 10.35 -6.44
N ILE A 95 -18.98 9.38 -7.22
CA ILE A 95 -17.88 8.49 -6.84
C ILE A 95 -16.60 9.30 -6.57
N LEU A 96 -16.30 10.30 -7.38
CA LEU A 96 -15.14 11.17 -7.17
C LEU A 96 -15.21 11.94 -5.86
N VAL A 97 -16.39 12.51 -5.53
CA VAL A 97 -16.59 13.22 -4.26
C VAL A 97 -16.46 12.29 -3.07
N ILE A 98 -17.08 11.10 -3.14
CA ILE A 98 -16.96 10.07 -2.09
C ILE A 98 -15.50 9.61 -1.96
N GLY A 99 -14.81 9.41 -3.08
CA GLY A 99 -13.39 9.02 -3.11
C GLY A 99 -12.50 10.07 -2.46
N LEU A 100 -12.71 11.35 -2.76
CA LEU A 100 -11.98 12.45 -2.12
C LEU A 100 -12.18 12.44 -0.60
N PHE A 101 -13.44 12.30 -0.16
CA PHE A 101 -13.76 12.19 1.27
C PHE A 101 -13.11 10.96 1.91
N ALA A 102 -13.12 9.82 1.23
CA ALA A 102 -12.47 8.59 1.70
C ALA A 102 -10.96 8.78 1.89
N PHE A 103 -10.25 9.44 0.98
CA PHE A 103 -8.82 9.73 1.11
C PHE A 103 -8.51 10.64 2.31
N VAL A 104 -9.35 11.64 2.57
CA VAL A 104 -9.18 12.51 3.75
C VAL A 104 -9.35 11.69 5.02
N MET A 105 -10.40 10.86 5.07
CA MET A 105 -10.68 10.01 6.24
C MET A 105 -9.62 8.93 6.45
N ASP A 106 -9.06 8.35 5.38
CA ASP A 106 -7.95 7.41 5.45
C ASP A 106 -6.71 8.04 6.11
N THR A 107 -6.35 9.25 5.67
CA THR A 107 -5.21 9.98 6.24
C THR A 107 -5.44 10.31 7.72
N ILE A 108 -6.62 10.78 8.09
CA ILE A 108 -7.00 11.06 9.49
C ILE A 108 -6.97 9.78 10.30
N GLY A 109 -7.59 8.71 9.79
CA GLY A 109 -7.65 7.41 10.45
C GLY A 109 -6.26 6.81 10.70
N GLY A 110 -5.37 6.88 9.72
CA GLY A 110 -4.00 6.40 9.85
C GLY A 110 -3.20 7.15 10.92
N VAL A 111 -3.33 8.49 10.95
CA VAL A 111 -2.67 9.32 11.99
C VAL A 111 -3.26 9.03 13.37
N LEU A 112 -4.59 8.88 13.48
CA LEU A 112 -5.25 8.56 14.76
C LEU A 112 -4.87 7.16 15.23
N LEU A 113 -4.78 6.18 14.33
CA LEU A 113 -4.31 4.83 14.65
C LEU A 113 -2.89 4.84 15.20
N ALA A 114 -1.98 5.57 14.56
CA ALA A 114 -0.61 5.70 15.05
C ALA A 114 -0.55 6.37 16.43
N LYS A 115 -1.39 7.39 16.68
CA LYS A 115 -1.54 7.99 18.01
C LYS A 115 -2.09 7.02 19.04
N PHE A 116 -3.10 6.25 18.68
CA PHE A 116 -3.68 5.22 19.53
C PHE A 116 -2.65 4.15 19.90
N MET A 117 -1.88 3.67 18.90
CA MET A 117 -0.78 2.73 19.16
C MET A 117 0.26 3.30 20.12
N ASN A 118 0.53 4.60 20.06
CA ASN A 118 1.48 5.27 20.95
C ASN A 118 1.07 5.26 22.43
N LEU A 119 -0.19 4.97 22.75
CA LEU A 119 -0.64 4.80 24.14
C LEU A 119 -0.09 3.50 24.75
N PHE A 120 0.14 2.48 23.92
CA PHE A 120 0.59 1.16 24.35
C PHE A 120 2.07 0.91 24.09
N LEU A 121 2.69 1.71 23.20
CA LEU A 121 4.09 1.51 22.82
C LEU A 121 5.05 2.24 23.76
N LYS A 122 6.05 1.51 24.26
CA LYS A 122 7.15 2.08 25.04
C LYS A 122 8.04 3.02 24.18
N LYS A 123 8.27 2.67 22.92
CA LYS A 123 8.96 3.50 21.92
C LYS A 123 7.92 4.12 21.01
N LYS A 124 7.71 5.42 21.14
CA LYS A 124 6.67 6.15 20.38
C LYS A 124 7.01 6.21 18.90
N ILE A 125 6.00 6.02 18.06
CA ILE A 125 6.07 6.14 16.61
C ILE A 125 5.64 7.56 16.22
N ASN A 126 6.30 8.13 15.21
CA ASN A 126 5.85 9.41 14.68
C ASN A 126 4.49 9.24 13.97
N PRO A 127 3.42 9.90 14.43
CA PRO A 127 2.07 9.71 13.88
C PRO A 127 1.94 10.07 12.39
N MET A 128 2.85 10.89 11.88
CA MET A 128 2.89 11.25 10.46
C MET A 128 3.11 10.04 9.54
N ILE A 129 3.67 8.92 10.07
CA ILE A 129 3.85 7.69 9.32
C ILE A 129 2.49 7.09 8.93
N GLY A 130 1.49 7.16 9.82
CA GLY A 130 0.14 6.68 9.57
C GLY A 130 -0.59 7.39 8.44
N GLY A 131 -0.25 8.66 8.17
CA GLY A 131 -0.86 9.42 7.08
C GLY A 131 -0.45 9.00 5.66
N ALA A 132 0.36 7.96 5.51
CA ALA A 132 0.77 7.42 4.21
C ALA A 132 0.45 5.92 4.06
N GLY A 133 -0.61 5.46 4.70
CA GLY A 133 -1.00 4.05 4.71
C GLY A 133 -1.26 3.48 3.32
N ILE A 134 -2.14 4.09 2.55
CA ILE A 134 -2.59 3.54 1.27
C ILE A 134 -2.40 4.51 0.10
N SER A 135 -2.57 5.81 0.33
CA SER A 135 -2.58 6.82 -0.73
C SER A 135 -1.23 6.99 -1.41
N ALA A 136 -1.26 7.39 -2.69
CA ALA A 136 -0.15 7.68 -3.62
C ALA A 136 1.23 7.82 -2.93
N PHE A 137 1.82 6.71 -2.51
CA PHE A 137 3.00 6.65 -1.66
C PHE A 137 4.14 7.59 -2.09
N PRO A 138 4.54 7.63 -3.39
CA PRO A 138 5.67 8.47 -3.79
C PRO A 138 5.44 9.96 -3.51
N MET A 139 4.20 10.44 -3.63
CA MET A 139 3.84 11.84 -3.40
C MET A 139 3.65 12.12 -1.92
N SER A 140 2.78 11.36 -1.25
CA SER A 140 2.46 11.57 0.17
C SER A 140 3.67 11.38 1.08
N SER A 141 4.55 10.42 0.77
CA SER A 141 5.75 10.18 1.56
C SER A 141 6.76 11.33 1.45
N ARG A 142 6.91 11.94 0.26
CA ARG A 142 7.79 13.11 0.07
C ARG A 142 7.27 14.33 0.83
N VAL A 143 5.96 14.59 0.76
CA VAL A 143 5.34 15.71 1.49
C VAL A 143 5.54 15.55 2.99
N VAL A 144 5.25 14.37 3.53
CA VAL A 144 5.39 14.14 4.97
C VAL A 144 6.86 14.08 5.40
N GLN A 145 7.76 13.56 4.55
CA GLN A 145 9.20 13.65 4.81
C GLN A 145 9.66 15.11 4.91
N LYS A 146 9.23 15.97 3.98
CA LYS A 146 9.52 17.40 4.02
C LYS A 146 9.01 18.03 5.31
N MET A 147 7.76 17.77 5.69
CA MET A 147 7.17 18.26 6.94
C MET A 147 7.92 17.77 8.19
N ALA A 148 8.45 16.55 8.18
CA ALA A 148 9.23 16.03 9.30
C ALA A 148 10.61 16.72 9.39
N MET A 149 11.25 16.99 8.25
CA MET A 149 12.54 17.66 8.18
C MET A 149 12.44 19.17 8.45
N GLU A 150 11.29 19.79 8.25
CA GLU A 150 11.03 21.17 8.65
C GLU A 150 11.07 21.34 10.17
N GLU A 151 10.65 20.32 10.92
CA GLU A 151 10.67 20.30 12.39
C GLU A 151 12.03 19.81 12.95
N ASP A 152 12.60 18.78 12.31
CA ASP A 152 13.90 18.21 12.65
C ASP A 152 14.60 17.70 11.38
N PRO A 153 15.65 18.41 10.89
CA PRO A 153 16.35 18.04 9.66
C PRO A 153 16.97 16.64 9.66
N THR A 154 17.17 16.05 10.83
CA THR A 154 17.75 14.71 10.99
C THR A 154 16.71 13.61 10.99
N ASN A 155 15.42 13.94 11.04
CA ASN A 155 14.33 12.99 11.17
C ASN A 155 13.91 12.42 9.80
N VAL A 156 14.53 11.33 9.37
CA VAL A 156 14.24 10.63 8.12
C VAL A 156 13.26 9.50 8.37
N ILE A 157 11.98 9.73 8.02
CA ILE A 157 10.89 8.77 8.24
C ILE A 157 10.42 8.06 6.96
N LEU A 158 11.09 8.27 5.84
CA LEU A 158 10.68 7.78 4.53
C LEU A 158 10.59 6.25 4.48
N MET A 159 11.56 5.55 5.06
CA MET A 159 11.61 4.08 5.04
C MET A 159 10.50 3.46 5.89
N GLN A 160 10.23 4.02 7.06
CA GLN A 160 9.12 3.56 7.91
C GLN A 160 7.77 3.77 7.22
N LYS A 161 7.63 4.88 6.49
CA LYS A 161 6.43 5.13 5.68
C LYS A 161 6.29 4.15 4.53
N ALA A 162 7.38 3.78 3.87
CA ALA A 162 7.37 2.75 2.83
C ALA A 162 6.83 1.42 3.38
N GLY A 163 7.30 1.01 4.54
CA GLY A 163 6.80 -0.20 5.22
C GLY A 163 5.31 -0.11 5.58
N ALA A 164 4.88 1.02 6.13
CA ALA A 164 3.48 1.26 6.47
C ALA A 164 2.59 1.25 5.21
N ASN A 165 3.04 1.82 4.10
CA ASN A 165 2.31 1.83 2.84
C ASN A 165 2.15 0.43 2.26
N VAL A 166 3.22 -0.37 2.17
CA VAL A 166 3.16 -1.73 1.64
C VAL A 166 2.22 -2.61 2.47
N SER A 167 2.30 -2.53 3.79
CA SER A 167 1.38 -3.27 4.67
C SER A 167 -0.06 -2.81 4.52
N GLY A 168 -0.30 -1.51 4.39
CA GLY A 168 -1.61 -0.93 4.13
C GLY A 168 -2.22 -1.38 2.80
N GLN A 169 -1.42 -1.45 1.74
CA GLN A 169 -1.86 -1.96 0.43
C GLN A 169 -2.29 -3.44 0.52
N ILE A 170 -1.50 -4.27 1.17
CA ILE A 170 -1.86 -5.69 1.37
C ILE A 170 -3.15 -5.80 2.17
N ALA A 171 -3.27 -5.07 3.27
CA ALA A 171 -4.46 -5.09 4.12
C ALA A 171 -5.72 -4.62 3.38
N SER A 172 -5.63 -3.54 2.58
CA SER A 172 -6.76 -3.01 1.81
C SER A 172 -7.24 -3.96 0.72
N VAL A 173 -6.31 -4.64 0.04
CA VAL A 173 -6.65 -5.66 -0.97
C VAL A 173 -7.37 -6.85 -0.32
N ILE A 174 -6.91 -7.31 0.84
CA ILE A 174 -7.56 -8.39 1.60
C ILE A 174 -8.96 -7.94 2.05
N ALA A 175 -9.08 -6.76 2.65
CA ALA A 175 -10.35 -6.22 3.12
C ALA A 175 -11.36 -6.05 1.96
N GLY A 176 -10.93 -5.49 0.82
CA GLY A 176 -11.74 -5.36 -0.38
C GLY A 176 -12.25 -6.71 -0.90
N GLY A 177 -11.38 -7.71 -0.98
CA GLY A 177 -11.76 -9.07 -1.38
C GLY A 177 -12.76 -9.73 -0.42
N MET A 178 -12.60 -9.50 0.88
CA MET A 178 -13.57 -9.99 1.88
C MET A 178 -14.94 -9.33 1.72
N VAL A 179 -14.99 -8.02 1.53
CA VAL A 179 -16.25 -7.28 1.30
C VAL A 179 -16.96 -7.79 0.04
N ILE A 180 -16.25 -7.94 -1.07
CA ILE A 180 -16.81 -8.47 -2.32
C ILE A 180 -17.37 -9.89 -2.09
N ASN A 181 -16.64 -10.75 -1.38
CA ASN A 181 -17.09 -12.11 -1.08
C ASN A 181 -18.36 -12.12 -0.24
N LEU A 182 -18.45 -11.25 0.78
CA LEU A 182 -19.63 -11.11 1.63
C LEU A 182 -20.85 -10.63 0.83
N VAL A 183 -20.69 -9.58 0.03
CA VAL A 183 -21.77 -9.01 -0.80
C VAL A 183 -22.26 -10.03 -1.81
N THR A 184 -21.35 -10.77 -2.44
CA THR A 184 -21.70 -11.81 -3.42
C THR A 184 -22.46 -12.96 -2.76
N LYS A 185 -22.08 -13.36 -1.54
CA LYS A 185 -22.80 -14.39 -0.78
C LYS A 185 -24.21 -13.95 -0.38
N ILE A 186 -24.38 -12.70 0.05
CA ILE A 186 -25.69 -12.15 0.39
C ILE A 186 -26.59 -12.12 -0.85
N LYS A 187 -26.08 -11.65 -2.00
CA LYS A 187 -26.84 -11.60 -3.26
C LYS A 187 -27.25 -12.97 -3.79
N LYS A 188 -26.50 -14.04 -3.48
CA LYS A 188 -26.85 -15.42 -3.86
C LYS A 188 -27.92 -16.04 -2.93
N LYS A 189 -28.11 -15.48 -1.74
CA LYS A 189 -29.05 -16.04 -0.75
C LYS A 189 -30.44 -15.39 -0.84
N ASN A 190 -30.54 -14.24 -1.49
CA ASN A 190 -31.77 -13.57 -1.87
C ASN A 190 -32.13 -13.88 -3.35
#